data_2e980928aceb119a3f192844a075cdb2
#
_entry.id   2e980928aceb119a3f192844a075cdb2
#
_cell.length_a   1.000
_cell.length_b   1.000
_cell.length_c   1.000
_cell.angle_alpha   90.00
_cell.angle_beta   90.00
_cell.angle_gamma   90.00
#
_symmetry.space_group_name_H-M   'P 1'
#
loop_
_entity.id
_entity.type
_entity.pdbx_description
1 polymer ?
#
loop_
_entity_poly.entity_id
_entity_poly.type
_entity_poly.pdbx_seq_one_letter_code
_entity_poly.pdbx_strand_id
1 'polypeptide(L)'
;ALMKDLCGDQVDFDNMPFYGVAEAKIGGRSCVISQSGFSGEAGYEIYLRDSTLYADDMWNAVLEAGKKHSLMVIAPAHHRRIQAGILSWGQDMDQQHNPFQCNLGYQVSLSGKGEWAKKGDYVGKVALEKMGVELKDGKKPYKLQLVGLELGGKPIEEYAPDFWLISPEGGGDPVGFITSPW
;
A
#
# COMPACT_ATOMS: atom_id res chain seq x y z
N ALA A 1 -11.44 -4.84 -18.30
CA ALA A 1 -12.24 -4.35 -19.43
C ALA A 1 -11.86 -2.90 -19.80
N LEU A 2 -12.07 -1.89 -18.92
CA LEU A 2 -11.80 -0.47 -19.22
C LEU A 2 -10.38 -0.21 -19.75
N MET A 3 -9.35 -0.78 -19.14
CA MET A 3 -7.96 -0.59 -19.59
C MET A 3 -7.71 -1.12 -21.00
N LYS A 4 -8.37 -2.23 -21.38
CA LYS A 4 -8.31 -2.74 -22.75
C LYS A 4 -8.94 -1.77 -23.77
N ASP A 5 -10.03 -1.11 -23.37
CA ASP A 5 -10.66 -0.11 -24.24
C ASP A 5 -9.81 1.16 -24.40
N LEU A 6 -9.11 1.56 -23.35
CA LEU A 6 -8.24 2.74 -23.36
C LEU A 6 -6.94 2.51 -24.15
N CYS A 7 -6.37 1.33 -24.05
CA CYS A 7 -5.03 1.05 -24.58
C CYS A 7 -5.05 0.16 -25.82
N GLY A 8 -6.17 -0.54 -26.13
CA GLY A 8 -6.20 -1.52 -27.21
C GLY A 8 -5.13 -2.59 -27.03
N ASP A 9 -4.50 -2.97 -28.13
CA ASP A 9 -3.47 -4.02 -28.18
C ASP A 9 -2.06 -3.53 -27.73
N GLN A 10 -1.94 -2.31 -27.21
CA GLN A 10 -0.65 -1.78 -26.75
C GLN A 10 -0.12 -2.50 -25.51
N VAL A 11 -1.01 -3.08 -24.70
CA VAL A 11 -0.68 -3.73 -23.43
C VAL A 11 -1.42 -5.06 -23.34
N ASP A 12 -0.69 -6.14 -23.05
CA ASP A 12 -1.27 -7.45 -22.75
C ASP A 12 -1.71 -7.51 -21.28
N PHE A 13 -2.91 -7.03 -21.01
CA PHE A 13 -3.49 -7.02 -19.67
C PHE A 13 -3.84 -8.42 -19.14
N ASP A 14 -3.98 -9.42 -20.00
CA ASP A 14 -4.33 -10.78 -19.56
C ASP A 14 -3.12 -11.51 -18.96
N ASN A 15 -1.93 -11.16 -19.40
CA ASN A 15 -0.68 -11.75 -18.92
C ASN A 15 0.18 -10.78 -18.09
N MET A 16 -0.31 -9.54 -17.82
CA MET A 16 0.42 -8.60 -16.98
C MET A 16 0.48 -9.11 -15.54
N PRO A 17 1.66 -9.35 -14.97
CA PRO A 17 1.78 -9.79 -13.60
C PRO A 17 1.47 -8.64 -12.62
N PHE A 18 1.11 -8.97 -11.39
CA PHE A 18 1.03 -7.98 -10.32
C PHE A 18 2.38 -7.26 -10.16
N TYR A 19 2.36 -5.94 -10.04
CA TYR A 19 3.50 -5.04 -10.19
C TYR A 19 4.15 -5.03 -11.59
N GLY A 20 3.51 -5.63 -12.59
CA GLY A 20 3.91 -5.46 -13.98
C GLY A 20 3.71 -4.02 -14.43
N VAL A 21 4.58 -3.59 -15.34
CA VAL A 21 4.61 -2.22 -15.87
C VAL A 21 4.66 -2.26 -17.38
N ALA A 22 3.89 -1.40 -18.04
CA ALA A 22 3.91 -1.23 -19.49
C ALA A 22 3.80 0.26 -19.87
N GLU A 23 4.40 0.62 -21.01
CA GLU A 23 4.20 1.93 -21.61
C GLU A 23 3.04 1.86 -22.62
N ALA A 24 2.20 2.88 -22.64
CA ALA A 24 1.07 2.99 -23.57
C ALA A 24 0.74 4.43 -23.89
N LYS A 25 -0.20 4.60 -24.81
CA LYS A 25 -0.83 5.90 -25.08
C LYS A 25 -2.33 5.80 -24.87
N ILE A 26 -2.88 6.73 -24.11
CA ILE A 26 -4.32 6.91 -23.91
C ILE A 26 -4.70 8.27 -24.46
N GLY A 27 -5.65 8.32 -25.40
CA GLY A 27 -6.01 9.57 -26.07
C GLY A 27 -4.83 10.26 -26.78
N GLY A 28 -3.84 9.49 -27.25
CA GLY A 28 -2.61 10.01 -27.85
C GLY A 28 -1.54 10.49 -26.85
N ARG A 29 -1.79 10.46 -25.55
CA ARG A 29 -0.88 10.89 -24.48
C ARG A 29 -0.09 9.73 -23.91
N SER A 30 1.23 9.87 -23.84
CA SER A 30 2.12 8.82 -23.30
C SER A 30 1.94 8.65 -21.81
N CYS A 31 1.81 7.41 -21.37
CA CYS A 31 1.68 7.05 -19.97
C CYS A 31 2.40 5.73 -19.65
N VAL A 32 2.66 5.52 -18.39
CA VAL A 32 3.08 4.25 -17.83
C VAL A 32 1.91 3.67 -17.05
N ILE A 33 1.62 2.39 -17.28
CA ILE A 33 0.54 1.68 -16.61
C ILE A 33 1.17 0.62 -15.73
N SER A 34 0.77 0.58 -14.47
CA SER A 34 1.18 -0.46 -13.53
C SER A 34 -0.05 -1.24 -13.05
N GLN A 35 0.08 -2.57 -12.99
CA GLN A 35 -0.91 -3.40 -12.30
C GLN A 35 -0.61 -3.37 -10.81
N SER A 36 -1.02 -2.31 -10.19
CA SER A 36 -0.87 -2.02 -8.76
C SER A 36 -2.06 -1.22 -8.26
N GLY A 37 -2.14 -1.01 -6.96
CA GLY A 37 -3.21 -0.24 -6.33
C GLY A 37 -3.14 -0.25 -4.82
N PHE A 38 -4.00 0.55 -4.21
CA PHE A 38 -4.06 0.77 -2.76
C PHE A 38 -5.39 0.32 -2.14
N SER A 39 -6.11 -0.58 -2.81
CA SER A 39 -7.43 -1.06 -2.37
C SER A 39 -7.47 -2.54 -1.98
N GLY A 40 -6.43 -3.30 -2.31
CA GLY A 40 -6.43 -4.76 -2.20
C GLY A 40 -7.22 -5.46 -3.30
N GLU A 41 -7.81 -4.70 -4.22
CA GLU A 41 -8.54 -5.20 -5.37
C GLU A 41 -7.71 -5.14 -6.65
N ALA A 42 -8.09 -5.92 -7.66
CA ALA A 42 -7.45 -5.85 -8.96
C ALA A 42 -7.63 -4.45 -9.57
N GLY A 43 -6.54 -3.78 -9.85
CA GLY A 43 -6.54 -2.40 -10.32
C GLY A 43 -5.31 -2.04 -11.11
N TYR A 44 -5.33 -0.84 -11.64
CA TYR A 44 -4.23 -0.26 -12.41
C TYR A 44 -4.00 1.18 -11.97
N GLU A 45 -2.74 1.58 -11.99
CA GLU A 45 -2.32 2.97 -11.82
C GLU A 45 -1.81 3.50 -13.14
N ILE A 46 -2.27 4.69 -13.53
CA ILE A 46 -1.88 5.35 -14.78
C ILE A 46 -1.02 6.56 -14.44
N TYR A 47 0.24 6.50 -14.82
CA TYR A 47 1.22 7.58 -14.62
C TYR A 47 1.37 8.35 -15.93
N LEU A 48 0.67 9.47 -16.03
CA LEU A 48 0.70 10.32 -17.21
C LEU A 48 2.03 11.07 -17.31
N ARG A 49 2.70 10.99 -18.48
CA ARG A 49 3.84 11.85 -18.79
C ARG A 49 3.34 13.24 -19.13
N ASP A 50 4.11 14.25 -18.76
CA ASP A 50 3.74 15.66 -18.96
C ASP A 50 2.36 16.02 -18.38
N SER A 51 2.08 15.52 -17.18
CA SER A 51 0.77 15.63 -16.52
C SER A 51 0.31 17.07 -16.32
N THR A 52 1.23 18.03 -16.15
CA THR A 52 0.90 19.45 -16.05
C THR A 52 0.24 20.02 -17.31
N LEU A 53 0.43 19.37 -18.46
CA LEU A 53 -0.14 19.81 -19.74
C LEU A 53 -1.39 19.02 -20.12
N TYR A 54 -1.49 17.75 -19.72
CA TYR A 54 -2.45 16.81 -20.30
C TYR A 54 -3.32 16.08 -19.25
N ALA A 55 -3.32 16.53 -17.98
CA ALA A 55 -4.12 15.87 -16.93
C ALA A 55 -5.61 15.86 -17.27
N ASP A 56 -6.15 17.00 -17.74
CA ASP A 56 -7.56 17.12 -18.11
C ASP A 56 -7.93 16.24 -19.30
N ASP A 57 -7.06 16.17 -20.31
CA ASP A 57 -7.26 15.30 -21.47
C ASP A 57 -7.35 13.82 -21.05
N MET A 58 -6.41 13.38 -20.19
CA MET A 58 -6.38 12.01 -19.68
C MET A 58 -7.61 11.71 -18.83
N TRP A 59 -7.95 12.60 -17.91
CA TRP A 59 -9.11 12.47 -17.04
C TRP A 59 -10.39 12.29 -17.86
N ASN A 60 -10.61 13.18 -18.84
CA ASN A 60 -11.79 13.11 -19.69
C ASN A 60 -11.83 11.86 -20.57
N ALA A 61 -10.69 11.41 -21.08
CA ALA A 61 -10.61 10.17 -21.85
C ALA A 61 -10.98 8.94 -21.01
N VAL A 62 -10.50 8.86 -19.75
CA VAL A 62 -10.85 7.79 -18.82
C VAL A 62 -12.33 7.81 -18.45
N LEU A 63 -12.87 8.98 -18.15
CA LEU A 63 -14.29 9.12 -17.81
C LEU A 63 -15.20 8.73 -19.00
N GLU A 64 -14.87 9.17 -20.20
CA GLU A 64 -15.66 8.87 -21.39
C GLU A 64 -15.67 7.36 -21.68
N ALA A 65 -14.49 6.74 -21.71
CA ALA A 65 -14.38 5.29 -21.89
C ALA A 65 -15.04 4.49 -20.75
N GLY A 66 -15.04 5.09 -19.55
CA GLY A 66 -15.61 4.48 -18.35
C GLY A 66 -17.12 4.38 -18.31
N LYS A 67 -17.86 5.23 -19.09
CA LYS A 67 -19.33 5.28 -19.08
C LYS A 67 -19.97 3.91 -19.32
N LYS A 68 -19.49 3.17 -20.31
CA LYS A 68 -20.01 1.82 -20.62
C LYS A 68 -19.63 0.75 -19.59
N HIS A 69 -18.72 1.05 -18.68
CA HIS A 69 -18.29 0.19 -17.58
C HIS A 69 -18.85 0.62 -16.24
N SER A 70 -19.79 1.56 -16.21
CA SER A 70 -20.35 2.13 -14.98
C SER A 70 -19.26 2.67 -14.03
N LEU A 71 -18.20 3.28 -14.60
CA LEU A 71 -17.14 3.89 -13.82
C LEU A 71 -17.69 5.00 -12.94
N MET A 72 -17.32 4.97 -11.67
CA MET A 72 -17.63 6.02 -10.71
C MET A 72 -16.33 6.61 -10.15
N VAL A 73 -16.29 7.93 -10.01
CA VAL A 73 -15.20 8.62 -9.34
C VAL A 73 -15.41 8.52 -7.82
N ILE A 74 -14.39 8.09 -7.12
CA ILE A 74 -14.39 8.03 -5.65
C ILE A 74 -13.10 8.67 -5.11
N ALA A 75 -13.12 9.04 -3.83
CA ALA A 75 -11.91 9.36 -3.08
C ALA A 75 -11.21 8.07 -2.61
N PRO A 76 -9.94 8.14 -2.16
CA PRO A 76 -9.28 7.00 -1.53
C PRO A 76 -10.14 6.40 -0.41
N ALA A 77 -10.39 5.10 -0.49
CA ALA A 77 -11.23 4.39 0.45
C ALA A 77 -10.38 3.67 1.50
N HIS A 78 -10.12 4.31 2.64
CA HIS A 78 -9.26 3.77 3.70
C HIS A 78 -9.75 2.42 4.22
N HIS A 79 -11.05 2.21 4.36
CA HIS A 79 -11.60 0.93 4.79
C HIS A 79 -11.17 -0.25 3.90
N ARG A 80 -11.09 -0.07 2.58
CA ARG A 80 -10.66 -1.14 1.68
C ARG A 80 -9.20 -1.53 1.88
N ARG A 81 -8.31 -0.56 1.97
CA ARG A 81 -6.91 -0.84 2.21
C ARG A 81 -6.67 -1.50 3.57
N ILE A 82 -7.42 -1.07 4.61
CA ILE A 82 -7.30 -1.62 5.96
C ILE A 82 -7.79 -3.08 5.97
N GLN A 83 -8.92 -3.40 5.35
CA GLN A 83 -9.39 -4.77 5.16
C GLN A 83 -8.35 -5.65 4.46
N ALA A 84 -7.64 -5.10 3.48
CA ALA A 84 -6.59 -5.79 2.75
C ALA A 84 -5.24 -5.85 3.49
N GLY A 85 -5.13 -5.22 4.66
CA GLY A 85 -3.89 -5.15 5.43
C GLY A 85 -2.83 -4.23 4.81
N ILE A 86 -3.23 -3.30 3.94
CA ILE A 86 -2.31 -2.36 3.29
C ILE A 86 -2.07 -1.18 4.20
N LEU A 87 -0.80 -0.97 4.57
CA LEU A 87 -0.37 0.10 5.46
C LEU A 87 -0.29 1.44 4.72
N SER A 88 -0.60 2.51 5.43
CA SER A 88 -0.49 3.87 4.93
C SER A 88 0.72 4.57 5.54
N TRP A 89 1.59 5.11 4.68
CA TRP A 89 2.70 5.93 5.13
C TRP A 89 2.20 7.23 5.76
N GLY A 90 2.81 7.60 6.88
CA GLY A 90 2.41 8.76 7.67
C GLY A 90 1.25 8.50 8.64
N GLN A 91 0.55 7.37 8.48
CA GLN A 91 -0.54 6.97 9.37
C GLN A 91 -0.19 5.74 10.19
N ASP A 92 0.13 4.61 9.54
CA ASP A 92 0.47 3.36 10.21
C ASP A 92 1.97 3.23 10.48
N MET A 93 2.78 3.90 9.70
CA MET A 93 4.23 3.89 9.79
C MET A 93 4.85 5.17 9.24
N ASP A 94 6.04 5.48 9.68
CA ASP A 94 6.84 6.60 9.23
C ASP A 94 8.34 6.28 9.26
N GLN A 95 9.22 7.30 9.19
CA GLN A 95 10.67 7.14 9.20
C GLN A 95 11.22 6.57 10.53
N GLN A 96 10.43 6.56 11.60
CA GLN A 96 10.84 6.05 12.92
C GLN A 96 10.53 4.56 13.08
N HIS A 97 9.80 3.97 12.11
CA HIS A 97 9.39 2.58 12.15
C HIS A 97 10.30 1.73 11.25
N ASN A 98 10.68 0.56 11.74
CA ASN A 98 11.41 -0.42 10.96
C ASN A 98 10.46 -1.49 10.36
N PRO A 99 10.87 -2.23 9.31
CA PRO A 99 10.01 -3.20 8.66
C PRO A 99 9.51 -4.33 9.57
N PHE A 100 10.29 -4.77 10.54
CA PHE A 100 9.87 -5.84 11.45
C PHE A 100 8.77 -5.38 12.40
N GLN A 101 8.83 -4.13 12.83
CA GLN A 101 7.82 -3.47 13.65
C GLN A 101 6.46 -3.37 12.95
N CYS A 102 6.50 -3.21 11.62
CA CYS A 102 5.33 -3.10 10.75
C CYS A 102 4.87 -4.45 10.16
N ASN A 103 5.41 -5.57 10.62
CA ASN A 103 5.17 -6.90 10.06
C ASN A 103 5.57 -7.06 8.57
N LEU A 104 6.43 -6.18 8.05
CA LEU A 104 6.96 -6.21 6.69
C LEU A 104 8.33 -6.92 6.60
N GLY A 105 8.70 -7.67 7.64
CA GLY A 105 9.98 -8.38 7.69
C GLY A 105 10.19 -9.38 6.55
N TYR A 106 9.12 -9.89 5.97
CA TYR A 106 9.18 -10.78 4.80
C TYR A 106 9.71 -10.09 3.53
N GLN A 107 9.65 -8.76 3.47
CA GLN A 107 10.21 -7.95 2.39
C GLN A 107 11.69 -7.63 2.59
N VAL A 108 12.23 -7.92 3.77
CA VAL A 108 13.63 -7.64 4.10
C VAL A 108 14.49 -8.81 3.63
N SER A 109 15.39 -8.53 2.69
CA SER A 109 16.38 -9.51 2.25
C SER A 109 17.50 -9.65 3.28
N LEU A 110 17.28 -10.50 4.27
CA LEU A 110 18.33 -10.93 5.18
C LEU A 110 19.17 -12.02 4.50
N SER A 111 20.47 -11.82 4.45
CA SER A 111 21.46 -12.62 3.72
C SER A 111 21.18 -14.12 3.68
N GLY A 112 21.21 -14.69 2.51
CA GLY A 112 21.47 -16.10 2.25
C GLY A 112 20.35 -16.97 1.72
N LYS A 113 19.11 -16.49 1.46
CA LYS A 113 18.03 -17.36 0.90
C LYS A 113 17.15 -16.63 -0.14
N GLY A 114 16.85 -17.32 -1.25
CA GLY A 114 15.95 -16.87 -2.29
C GLY A 114 16.57 -15.91 -3.31
N GLU A 115 15.76 -15.38 -4.22
CA GLU A 115 16.21 -14.45 -5.27
C GLU A 115 16.83 -13.16 -4.70
N TRP A 116 16.38 -12.75 -3.53
CA TRP A 116 16.86 -11.57 -2.82
C TRP A 116 18.24 -11.76 -2.19
N ALA A 117 18.71 -13.00 -2.01
CA ALA A 117 20.05 -13.31 -1.49
C ALA A 117 21.18 -12.78 -2.39
N LYS A 118 20.88 -12.48 -3.64
CA LYS A 118 21.80 -11.92 -4.62
C LYS A 118 21.92 -10.40 -4.55
N LYS A 119 21.10 -9.71 -3.75
CA LYS A 119 21.25 -8.28 -3.52
C LYS A 119 22.55 -8.03 -2.77
N GLY A 120 23.39 -7.20 -3.36
CA GLY A 120 24.60 -6.69 -2.74
C GLY A 120 24.29 -5.84 -1.49
N ASP A 121 25.16 -4.91 -1.19
CA ASP A 121 24.95 -3.98 -0.08
C ASP A 121 23.85 -2.97 -0.41
N TYR A 122 23.07 -2.61 0.59
CA TYR A 122 22.01 -1.59 0.52
C TYR A 122 21.96 -0.80 1.83
N VAL A 123 21.38 0.38 1.79
CA VAL A 123 21.23 1.25 2.96
C VAL A 123 20.39 0.54 4.03
N GLY A 124 20.92 0.48 5.26
CA GLY A 124 20.24 -0.16 6.39
C GLY A 124 20.49 -1.66 6.56
N LYS A 125 21.18 -2.34 5.62
CA LYS A 125 21.40 -3.78 5.66
C LYS A 125 21.97 -4.27 6.99
N VAL A 126 23.05 -3.68 7.48
CA VAL A 126 23.71 -4.07 8.74
C VAL A 126 22.75 -3.96 9.93
N ALA A 127 21.98 -2.89 9.99
CA ALA A 127 21.01 -2.69 11.07
C ALA A 127 19.88 -3.73 11.01
N LEU A 128 19.37 -4.02 9.81
CA LEU A 128 18.31 -5.01 9.62
C LEU A 128 18.79 -6.43 9.89
N GLU A 129 20.01 -6.79 9.51
CA GLU A 129 20.63 -8.08 9.84
C GLU A 129 20.77 -8.25 11.35
N LYS A 130 21.24 -7.23 12.06
CA LYS A 130 21.32 -7.25 13.53
C LYS A 130 19.95 -7.46 14.16
N MET A 131 18.95 -6.69 13.75
CA MET A 131 17.57 -6.87 14.24
C MET A 131 17.03 -8.27 13.94
N GLY A 132 17.31 -8.80 12.76
CA GLY A 132 16.89 -10.15 12.36
C GLY A 132 17.50 -11.25 13.24
N VAL A 133 18.75 -11.07 13.69
CA VAL A 133 19.39 -11.97 14.66
C VAL A 133 18.71 -11.86 16.03
N GLU A 134 18.51 -10.63 16.52
CA GLU A 134 17.87 -10.40 17.81
C GLU A 134 16.45 -10.99 17.88
N LEU A 135 15.68 -10.87 16.79
CA LEU A 135 14.36 -11.47 16.70
C LEU A 135 14.38 -13.01 16.72
N LYS A 136 15.37 -13.64 16.06
CA LYS A 136 15.56 -15.10 16.13
C LYS A 136 15.91 -15.59 17.54
N ASP A 137 16.62 -14.76 18.28
CA ASP A 137 16.97 -15.01 19.69
C ASP A 137 15.80 -14.71 20.67
N GLY A 138 14.62 -14.38 20.14
CA GLY A 138 13.43 -14.06 20.93
C GLY A 138 13.42 -12.66 21.54
N LYS A 139 14.35 -11.80 21.14
CA LYS A 139 14.39 -10.41 21.58
C LYS A 139 13.49 -9.55 20.68
N LYS A 140 12.90 -8.50 21.24
CA LYS A 140 12.16 -7.49 20.48
C LYS A 140 12.99 -6.19 20.45
N PRO A 141 13.68 -5.88 19.36
CA PRO A 141 14.52 -4.67 19.25
C PRO A 141 13.69 -3.38 19.06
N TYR A 142 12.42 -3.41 19.40
CA TYR A 142 11.48 -2.29 19.33
C TYR A 142 10.45 -2.36 20.48
N LYS A 143 9.91 -1.20 20.85
CA LYS A 143 8.93 -1.10 21.94
C LYS A 143 7.50 -1.37 21.50
N LEU A 144 7.13 -0.89 20.32
CA LEU A 144 5.79 -1.00 19.75
C LEU A 144 5.85 -1.87 18.49
N GLN A 145 4.78 -2.60 18.25
CA GLN A 145 4.59 -3.41 17.06
C GLN A 145 3.20 -3.14 16.50
N LEU A 146 3.10 -2.99 15.20
CA LEU A 146 1.83 -2.90 14.51
C LEU A 146 1.10 -4.24 14.62
N VAL A 147 -0.17 -4.20 15.03
CA VAL A 147 -1.02 -5.38 15.16
C VAL A 147 -2.43 -5.05 14.66
N GLY A 148 -3.14 -6.05 14.15
CA GLY A 148 -4.57 -5.94 13.91
C GLY A 148 -5.33 -6.06 15.22
N LEU A 149 -6.34 -5.22 15.40
CA LEU A 149 -7.24 -5.28 16.55
C LEU A 149 -8.66 -5.54 16.04
N GLU A 150 -9.34 -6.49 16.66
CA GLU A 150 -10.77 -6.66 16.51
C GLU A 150 -11.46 -5.99 17.70
N LEU A 151 -12.31 -5.01 17.41
CA LEU A 151 -13.04 -4.26 18.42
C LEU A 151 -14.44 -4.85 18.60
N GLY A 152 -14.77 -5.19 19.86
CA GLY A 152 -16.13 -5.52 20.25
C GLY A 152 -16.96 -4.28 20.55
N GLY A 153 -18.26 -4.46 20.81
CA GLY A 153 -19.17 -3.42 21.22
C GLY A 153 -20.05 -2.87 20.10
N LYS A 154 -20.48 -1.61 20.22
CA LYS A 154 -21.30 -0.97 19.21
C LYS A 154 -20.45 -0.50 18.02
N PRO A 155 -21.02 -0.47 16.79
CA PRO A 155 -20.35 0.12 15.64
C PRO A 155 -19.87 1.54 15.96
N ILE A 156 -18.70 1.91 15.44
CA ILE A 156 -18.19 3.28 15.51
C ILE A 156 -18.95 4.08 14.44
N GLU A 157 -19.79 5.03 14.88
CA GLU A 157 -20.63 5.83 14.00
C GLU A 157 -19.95 7.09 13.47
N GLU A 158 -18.90 7.56 14.16
CA GLU A 158 -18.17 8.75 13.79
C GLU A 158 -16.67 8.46 13.60
N TYR A 159 -16.10 9.05 12.55
CA TYR A 159 -14.66 8.97 12.34
C TYR A 159 -13.93 9.79 13.41
N ALA A 160 -13.08 9.15 14.20
CA ALA A 160 -12.21 9.85 15.12
C ALA A 160 -11.08 10.54 14.37
N PRO A 161 -10.96 11.88 14.42
CA PRO A 161 -9.90 12.61 13.73
C PRO A 161 -8.50 12.36 14.33
N ASP A 162 -8.46 11.93 15.60
CA ASP A 162 -7.23 11.72 16.35
C ASP A 162 -7.00 10.24 16.66
N PHE A 163 -5.75 9.88 16.89
CA PHE A 163 -5.37 8.53 17.28
C PHE A 163 -5.89 8.21 18.70
N TRP A 164 -6.69 7.17 18.81
CA TRP A 164 -7.16 6.70 20.10
C TRP A 164 -6.06 5.96 20.85
N LEU A 165 -5.91 6.27 22.12
CA LEU A 165 -5.01 5.54 23.01
C LEU A 165 -5.66 4.23 23.49
N ILE A 166 -4.85 3.20 23.57
CA ILE A 166 -5.25 1.89 24.09
C ILE A 166 -4.66 1.76 25.49
N SER A 167 -5.54 1.63 26.49
CA SER A 167 -5.15 1.41 27.88
C SER A 167 -5.49 -0.02 28.30
N PRO A 168 -4.77 -0.61 29.28
CA PRO A 168 -5.10 -1.90 29.86
C PRO A 168 -6.49 -1.90 30.49
N GLU A 169 -7.13 -3.07 30.56
CA GLU A 169 -8.35 -3.26 31.35
C GLU A 169 -8.07 -2.93 32.83
N GLY A 170 -8.96 -2.11 33.42
CA GLY A 170 -8.76 -1.63 34.78
C GLY A 170 -7.98 -0.33 34.92
N GLY A 171 -7.54 0.26 33.81
CA GLY A 171 -6.83 1.55 33.76
C GLY A 171 -5.32 1.40 33.79
N GLY A 172 -4.61 2.51 33.76
CA GLY A 172 -3.15 2.58 33.69
C GLY A 172 -2.67 3.38 32.47
N ASP A 173 -1.35 3.46 32.33
CA ASP A 173 -0.74 4.15 31.19
C ASP A 173 -1.09 3.46 29.87
N PRO A 174 -1.28 4.22 28.78
CA PRO A 174 -1.54 3.65 27.47
C PRO A 174 -0.43 2.69 27.03
N VAL A 175 -0.83 1.55 26.47
CA VAL A 175 0.09 0.52 25.93
C VAL A 175 0.26 0.62 24.43
N GLY A 176 -0.55 1.45 23.76
CA GLY A 176 -0.51 1.66 22.33
C GLY A 176 -1.53 2.69 21.86
N PHE A 177 -1.68 2.80 20.57
CA PHE A 177 -2.64 3.70 19.93
C PHE A 177 -3.13 3.11 18.60
N ILE A 178 -4.31 3.54 18.18
CA ILE A 178 -4.91 3.11 16.90
C ILE A 178 -4.41 4.03 15.79
N THR A 179 -3.88 3.44 14.73
CA THR A 179 -3.37 4.16 13.56
C THR A 179 -4.40 4.25 12.44
N SER A 180 -5.17 3.19 12.25
CA SER A 180 -6.12 3.07 11.15
C SER A 180 -7.42 2.43 11.64
N PRO A 181 -8.34 3.22 12.20
CA PRO A 181 -9.66 2.72 12.60
C PRO A 181 -10.53 2.46 11.37
N TRP A 182 -11.32 1.40 11.47
CA TRP A 182 -12.32 1.02 10.46
C TRP A 182 -13.44 0.21 11.08
#